data_316ccc944670e564813ec0b5bb545b97
#
_entry.id   316ccc944670e564813ec0b5bb545b97
#
_cell.length_a   1.000
_cell.length_b   1.000
_cell.length_c   1.000
_cell.angle_alpha   90.00
_cell.angle_beta   90.00
_cell.angle_gamma   90.00
#
_symmetry.space_group_name_H-M   'P 1'
#
loop_
_entity.id
_entity.type
_entity.pdbx_description
1 polymer ?
#
loop_
_entity_poly.entity_id
_entity_poly.type
_entity_poly.pdbx_seq_one_letter_code
_entity_poly.pdbx_strand_id
1 'polypeptide(L)'
;MTSTKEYKDLEKKYYMQVVNRMAPVLVSGKGTVVTDNDGNDYLDFTAGWAVLNLGHSHDSVTEAIKDQAGKILQMSNLYYTTPQLSLAKTIVDNSDVDRVFFCNSGAEANEGAAKLARKWGKMKLNGAFEIITTLNSFHGRTQAMMAATGQPHYQDNWRPLMPGFVNVEYNNLQQIKDAYNDNTCAVLIEPVQGEGGVNVPDSDYLRSVQEFCKSKNILFMLDEVQTGMGRLGTLFGYQRFQGVEPDVMTLAKALGSGAPLGAFCSKEFCSVLEPGDHGSTFGGNALTTSAGAAAAEFMVKNNIPNMALESGKYMFEKLSELMKKFNFITEVRGMGLLIGLEMNKDLSGEIVGKALEKGLLINAVRPLSLIHI
;
A
#
# COMPACT_ATOMS: atom_id res chain seq x y z
N MET A 1 15.86 -25.79 -21.20
CA MET A 1 15.20 -24.89 -20.23
C MET A 1 14.09 -25.70 -19.57
N THR A 2 13.83 -25.46 -18.27
CA THR A 2 12.72 -26.08 -17.55
C THR A 2 11.42 -25.61 -18.16
N SER A 3 10.48 -26.52 -18.45
CA SER A 3 9.21 -26.18 -19.07
C SER A 3 8.25 -25.52 -18.07
N THR A 4 7.30 -24.75 -18.57
CA THR A 4 6.22 -24.16 -17.75
C THR A 4 5.49 -25.22 -16.91
N LYS A 5 5.31 -26.43 -17.44
CA LYS A 5 4.72 -27.56 -16.71
C LYS A 5 5.58 -28.00 -15.52
N GLU A 6 6.89 -28.15 -15.73
CA GLU A 6 7.82 -28.53 -14.65
C GLU A 6 7.85 -27.49 -13.53
N TYR A 7 7.82 -26.19 -13.83
CA TYR A 7 7.71 -25.14 -12.79
C TYR A 7 6.43 -25.26 -11.97
N LYS A 8 5.29 -25.55 -12.61
CA LYS A 8 4.02 -25.78 -11.91
C LYS A 8 4.04 -27.03 -11.04
N ASP A 9 4.70 -28.09 -11.50
CA ASP A 9 4.87 -29.32 -10.72
C ASP A 9 5.80 -29.08 -9.51
N LEU A 10 6.86 -28.28 -9.65
CA LEU A 10 7.72 -27.86 -8.55
C LEU A 10 6.94 -27.03 -7.51
N GLU A 11 6.15 -26.07 -7.96
CA GLU A 11 5.29 -25.26 -7.09
C GLU A 11 4.33 -26.13 -6.28
N LYS A 12 3.60 -27.01 -6.95
CA LYS A 12 2.68 -27.97 -6.31
C LYS A 12 3.36 -28.83 -5.26
N LYS A 13 4.62 -29.24 -5.50
CA LYS A 13 5.36 -30.17 -4.63
C LYS A 13 5.98 -29.47 -3.43
N TYR A 14 6.49 -28.24 -3.58
CA TYR A 14 7.35 -27.61 -2.60
C TYR A 14 6.79 -26.35 -1.97
N TYR A 15 5.79 -25.72 -2.57
CA TYR A 15 5.25 -24.44 -2.09
C TYR A 15 3.93 -24.66 -1.35
N MET A 16 3.67 -23.90 -0.28
CA MET A 16 2.37 -23.91 0.38
C MET A 16 1.29 -23.38 -0.56
N GLN A 17 0.22 -24.16 -0.75
CA GLN A 17 -0.85 -23.84 -1.70
C GLN A 17 -1.84 -22.82 -1.10
N VAL A 18 -1.37 -21.62 -0.83
CA VAL A 18 -2.14 -20.50 -0.24
C VAL A 18 -2.52 -19.41 -1.26
N VAL A 19 -2.09 -19.57 -2.51
CA VAL A 19 -2.34 -18.61 -3.59
C VAL A 19 -2.73 -19.34 -4.87
N ASN A 20 -3.83 -18.92 -5.50
CA ASN A 20 -4.18 -19.35 -6.85
C ASN A 20 -3.37 -18.54 -7.87
N ARG A 21 -2.38 -19.18 -8.52
CA ARG A 21 -1.52 -18.51 -9.49
C ARG A 21 -2.14 -18.50 -10.87
N MET A 22 -1.90 -17.41 -11.62
CA MET A 22 -2.18 -17.33 -13.05
C MET A 22 -1.24 -18.27 -13.85
N ALA A 23 -1.62 -18.57 -15.10
CA ALA A 23 -0.91 -19.56 -15.90
C ALA A 23 0.55 -19.23 -16.27
N PRO A 24 0.97 -17.99 -16.60
CA PRO A 24 2.33 -17.71 -17.06
C PRO A 24 3.39 -17.91 -15.96
N VAL A 25 4.58 -18.37 -16.36
CA VAL A 25 5.78 -18.37 -15.53
C VAL A 25 6.64 -17.19 -15.97
N LEU A 26 6.50 -16.06 -15.31
CA LEU A 26 7.20 -14.82 -15.65
C LEU A 26 8.69 -14.91 -15.29
N VAL A 27 9.57 -14.53 -16.21
CA VAL A 27 11.04 -14.67 -16.07
C VAL A 27 11.79 -13.35 -16.23
N SER A 28 11.21 -12.35 -16.88
CA SER A 28 11.82 -11.03 -17.05
C SER A 28 10.76 -9.94 -17.18
N GLY A 29 11.19 -8.68 -17.05
CA GLY A 29 10.33 -7.52 -17.29
C GLY A 29 11.14 -6.23 -17.43
N LYS A 30 10.64 -5.32 -18.25
CA LYS A 30 11.20 -3.98 -18.45
C LYS A 30 10.06 -2.97 -18.66
N GLY A 31 10.06 -1.90 -17.89
CA GLY A 31 8.97 -0.92 -17.96
C GLY A 31 7.62 -1.56 -17.64
N THR A 32 6.67 -1.48 -18.56
CA THR A 32 5.32 -2.04 -18.40
C THR A 32 5.14 -3.44 -18.99
N VAL A 33 6.20 -4.04 -19.55
CA VAL A 33 6.13 -5.34 -20.21
C VAL A 33 6.84 -6.40 -19.37
N VAL A 34 6.21 -7.57 -19.23
CA VAL A 34 6.82 -8.76 -18.64
C VAL A 34 6.78 -9.91 -19.64
N THR A 35 7.78 -10.77 -19.59
CA THR A 35 7.93 -11.90 -20.51
C THR A 35 7.89 -13.20 -19.74
N ASP A 36 7.16 -14.20 -20.25
CA ASP A 36 7.10 -15.53 -19.65
C ASP A 36 8.22 -16.46 -20.16
N ASN A 37 8.29 -17.67 -19.56
CA ASN A 37 9.28 -18.69 -19.89
C ASN A 37 9.13 -19.25 -21.32
N ASP A 38 7.99 -19.07 -21.94
CA ASP A 38 7.71 -19.53 -23.33
C ASP A 38 7.96 -18.39 -24.34
N GLY A 39 8.38 -17.19 -23.89
CA GLY A 39 8.73 -16.03 -24.71
C GLY A 39 7.55 -15.13 -25.06
N ASN A 40 6.40 -15.28 -24.39
CA ASN A 40 5.26 -14.41 -24.61
C ASN A 40 5.37 -13.14 -23.76
N ASP A 41 5.06 -12.01 -24.35
CA ASP A 41 5.03 -10.71 -23.71
C ASP A 41 3.62 -10.36 -23.20
N TYR A 42 3.59 -9.73 -22.02
CA TYR A 42 2.36 -9.25 -21.39
C TYR A 42 2.53 -7.80 -20.96
N LEU A 43 1.51 -6.99 -21.24
CA LEU A 43 1.40 -5.64 -20.69
C LEU A 43 0.90 -5.74 -19.23
N ASP A 44 1.71 -5.32 -18.29
CA ASP A 44 1.41 -5.41 -16.85
C ASP A 44 0.69 -4.17 -16.36
N PHE A 45 -0.62 -4.32 -16.10
CA PHE A 45 -1.47 -3.31 -15.49
C PHE A 45 -1.72 -3.58 -14.01
N THR A 46 -0.99 -4.51 -13.40
CA THR A 46 -1.07 -4.80 -11.95
C THR A 46 0.10 -4.18 -11.17
N ALA A 47 1.20 -3.92 -11.86
CA ALA A 47 2.44 -3.41 -11.27
C ALA A 47 2.87 -4.17 -9.99
N GLY A 48 2.60 -5.50 -9.94
CA GLY A 48 2.86 -6.31 -8.75
C GLY A 48 2.07 -5.83 -7.50
N TRP A 49 0.81 -5.49 -7.65
CA TRP A 49 -0.06 -4.92 -6.60
C TRP A 49 0.35 -3.49 -6.19
N ALA A 50 0.55 -2.61 -7.16
CA ALA A 50 1.00 -1.22 -6.96
C ALA A 50 2.41 -1.12 -6.34
N VAL A 51 3.30 -2.05 -6.64
CA VAL A 51 4.68 -2.07 -6.13
C VAL A 51 5.64 -1.39 -7.11
N LEU A 52 5.43 -1.57 -8.41
CA LEU A 52 6.37 -1.15 -9.45
C LEU A 52 5.92 0.15 -10.13
N ASN A 53 5.78 1.24 -9.37
CA ASN A 53 5.32 2.53 -9.88
C ASN A 53 6.25 3.15 -10.94
N LEU A 54 7.51 2.73 -11.00
CA LEU A 54 8.47 3.10 -12.06
C LEU A 54 8.57 2.05 -13.17
N GLY A 55 7.79 0.96 -13.09
CA GLY A 55 7.87 -0.19 -13.97
C GLY A 55 8.95 -1.19 -13.60
N HIS A 56 8.93 -2.33 -14.29
CA HIS A 56 9.88 -3.43 -14.08
C HIS A 56 11.31 -3.01 -14.42
N SER A 57 12.27 -3.44 -13.60
CA SER A 57 13.71 -3.27 -13.81
C SER A 57 14.10 -1.83 -14.19
N HIS A 58 13.54 -0.84 -13.48
CA HIS A 58 13.86 0.56 -13.73
C HIS A 58 15.36 0.83 -13.48
N ASP A 59 16.04 1.49 -14.44
CA ASP A 59 17.50 1.60 -14.44
C ASP A 59 18.04 2.25 -13.16
N SER A 60 17.45 3.36 -12.69
CA SER A 60 17.90 4.02 -11.45
C SER A 60 17.85 3.09 -10.24
N VAL A 61 16.80 2.27 -10.12
CA VAL A 61 16.64 1.32 -9.00
C VAL A 61 17.58 0.15 -9.16
N THR A 62 17.65 -0.43 -10.36
CA THR A 62 18.49 -1.60 -10.65
C THR A 62 19.98 -1.30 -10.43
N GLU A 63 20.46 -0.14 -10.89
CA GLU A 63 21.87 0.25 -10.71
C GLU A 63 22.17 0.57 -9.23
N ALA A 64 21.26 1.20 -8.49
CA ALA A 64 21.42 1.42 -7.06
C ALA A 64 21.53 0.10 -6.28
N ILE A 65 20.70 -0.90 -6.61
CA ILE A 65 20.76 -2.24 -6.02
C ILE A 65 22.12 -2.93 -6.34
N LYS A 66 22.56 -2.92 -7.61
CA LYS A 66 23.82 -3.51 -8.05
C LYS A 66 25.02 -2.88 -7.34
N ASP A 67 25.06 -1.56 -7.27
CA ASP A 67 26.13 -0.82 -6.60
C ASP A 67 26.15 -1.11 -5.09
N GLN A 68 25.00 -1.07 -4.44
CA GLN A 68 24.91 -1.33 -3.00
C GLN A 68 25.19 -2.78 -2.63
N ALA A 69 24.84 -3.75 -3.50
CA ALA A 69 25.12 -5.16 -3.28
C ALA A 69 26.63 -5.46 -3.21
N GLY A 70 27.47 -4.64 -3.87
CA GLY A 70 28.93 -4.72 -3.80
C GLY A 70 29.56 -4.04 -2.57
N LYS A 71 28.77 -3.38 -1.71
CA LYS A 71 29.25 -2.62 -0.54
C LYS A 71 28.82 -3.28 0.77
N ILE A 72 27.74 -2.81 1.35
CA ILE A 72 27.17 -3.31 2.60
C ILE A 72 25.71 -3.67 2.36
N LEU A 73 25.32 -4.91 2.65
CA LEU A 73 23.93 -5.34 2.55
C LEU A 73 23.14 -5.00 3.80
N GLN A 74 23.71 -5.31 4.98
CA GLN A 74 22.99 -5.26 6.25
C GLN A 74 23.98 -5.02 7.42
N MET A 75 23.64 -4.07 8.31
CA MET A 75 24.40 -3.77 9.53
C MET A 75 23.48 -3.60 10.75
N SER A 76 22.24 -4.03 10.66
CA SER A 76 21.16 -3.75 11.62
C SER A 76 20.96 -2.24 11.88
N ASN A 77 20.10 -1.89 12.83
CA ASN A 77 19.89 -0.49 13.25
C ASN A 77 20.88 -0.05 14.35
N LEU A 78 21.98 -0.80 14.56
CA LEU A 78 23.04 -0.40 15.50
C LEU A 78 24.04 0.58 14.90
N TYR A 79 24.14 0.64 13.58
CA TYR A 79 25.07 1.51 12.86
C TYR A 79 24.35 2.35 11.81
N TYR A 80 24.89 3.51 11.54
CA TYR A 80 24.39 4.39 10.49
C TYR A 80 24.74 3.84 9.12
N THR A 81 23.79 3.89 8.18
CA THR A 81 24.02 3.63 6.76
C THR A 81 23.49 4.79 5.93
N THR A 82 24.24 5.19 4.89
CA THR A 82 23.91 6.37 4.10
C THR A 82 22.59 6.23 3.34
N PRO A 83 22.24 5.08 2.70
CA PRO A 83 20.98 4.97 1.97
C PRO A 83 19.75 5.12 2.87
N GLN A 84 19.81 4.58 4.10
CA GLN A 84 18.73 4.69 5.07
C GLN A 84 18.41 6.15 5.41
N LEU A 85 19.46 6.94 5.67
CA LEU A 85 19.29 8.35 6.04
C LEU A 85 18.89 9.21 4.84
N SER A 86 19.39 8.90 3.64
CA SER A 86 18.99 9.59 2.40
C SER A 86 17.49 9.39 2.13
N LEU A 87 17.01 8.15 2.22
CA LEU A 87 15.59 7.87 2.02
C LEU A 87 14.71 8.53 3.09
N ALA A 88 15.12 8.48 4.36
CA ALA A 88 14.39 9.13 5.44
C ALA A 88 14.27 10.65 5.19
N LYS A 89 15.38 11.29 4.79
CA LYS A 89 15.39 12.71 4.41
C LYS A 89 14.43 12.99 3.25
N THR A 90 14.46 12.18 2.19
CA THR A 90 13.58 12.38 1.03
C THR A 90 12.10 12.27 1.42
N ILE A 91 11.73 11.32 2.30
CA ILE A 91 10.35 11.19 2.79
C ILE A 91 9.94 12.43 3.58
N VAL A 92 10.74 12.83 4.56
CA VAL A 92 10.45 13.98 5.44
C VAL A 92 10.38 15.29 4.67
N ASP A 93 11.35 15.56 3.80
CA ASP A 93 11.38 16.81 3.01
C ASP A 93 10.18 16.98 2.06
N ASN A 94 9.44 15.92 1.77
CA ASN A 94 8.32 15.94 0.82
C ASN A 94 6.96 15.58 1.47
N SER A 95 6.86 15.58 2.80
CA SER A 95 5.65 15.23 3.55
C SER A 95 5.48 16.12 4.78
N ASP A 96 4.42 15.85 5.56
CA ASP A 96 4.10 16.57 6.81
C ASP A 96 4.53 15.78 8.06
N VAL A 97 5.35 14.73 7.89
CA VAL A 97 5.93 13.95 9.00
C VAL A 97 7.38 14.35 9.27
N ASP A 98 7.86 14.09 10.49
CA ASP A 98 9.19 14.51 10.94
C ASP A 98 10.16 13.35 11.19
N ARG A 99 9.65 12.14 11.41
CA ARG A 99 10.43 10.96 11.78
C ARG A 99 10.01 9.74 10.97
N VAL A 100 10.97 8.87 10.67
CA VAL A 100 10.78 7.64 9.88
C VAL A 100 11.42 6.46 10.61
N PHE A 101 10.71 5.35 10.70
CA PHE A 101 11.28 4.05 11.04
C PHE A 101 11.04 3.07 9.89
N PHE A 102 12.10 2.38 9.44
CA PHE A 102 12.00 1.42 8.34
C PHE A 102 11.81 -0.02 8.84
N CYS A 103 10.97 -0.76 8.13
CA CYS A 103 10.70 -2.18 8.28
C CYS A 103 10.71 -2.87 6.90
N ASN A 104 10.09 -4.06 6.75
CA ASN A 104 10.23 -4.85 5.52
C ASN A 104 8.93 -4.98 4.73
N SER A 105 7.80 -4.61 5.30
CA SER A 105 6.48 -4.80 4.68
C SER A 105 5.46 -3.78 5.18
N GLY A 106 4.33 -3.65 4.48
CA GLY A 106 3.21 -2.82 4.92
C GLY A 106 2.57 -3.31 6.22
N ALA A 107 2.51 -4.64 6.42
CA ALA A 107 2.01 -5.20 7.67
C ALA A 107 2.89 -4.79 8.86
N GLU A 108 4.23 -4.88 8.73
CA GLU A 108 5.14 -4.43 9.77
C GLU A 108 5.06 -2.90 10.00
N ALA A 109 4.87 -2.12 8.95
CA ALA A 109 4.67 -0.68 9.05
C ALA A 109 3.42 -0.34 9.87
N ASN A 110 2.30 -0.99 9.58
CA ASN A 110 1.05 -0.81 10.31
C ASN A 110 1.13 -1.34 11.75
N GLU A 111 1.84 -2.45 12.01
CA GLU A 111 2.13 -2.94 13.36
C GLU A 111 2.93 -1.90 14.18
N GLY A 112 3.96 -1.30 13.55
CA GLY A 112 4.76 -0.24 14.17
C GLY A 112 3.92 1.00 14.48
N ALA A 113 3.08 1.44 13.56
CA ALA A 113 2.15 2.55 13.76
C ALA A 113 1.13 2.26 14.86
N ALA A 114 0.57 1.04 14.91
CA ALA A 114 -0.35 0.62 15.98
C ALA A 114 0.34 0.59 17.36
N LYS A 115 1.60 0.13 17.44
CA LYS A 115 2.40 0.19 18.68
C LYS A 115 2.65 1.62 19.12
N LEU A 116 2.99 2.52 18.18
CA LEU A 116 3.17 3.95 18.46
C LEU A 116 1.87 4.54 19.03
N ALA A 117 0.73 4.30 18.37
CA ALA A 117 -0.57 4.79 18.80
C ALA A 117 -0.94 4.29 20.22
N ARG A 118 -0.71 3.01 20.50
CA ARG A 118 -0.96 2.44 21.85
C ARG A 118 -0.02 3.02 22.92
N LYS A 119 1.25 3.28 22.59
CA LYS A 119 2.16 3.97 23.52
C LYS A 119 1.72 5.42 23.73
N TRP A 120 1.29 6.13 22.70
CA TRP A 120 0.67 7.44 22.81
C TRP A 120 -0.53 7.43 23.76
N GLY A 121 -1.46 6.50 23.52
CA GLY A 121 -2.64 6.33 24.38
C GLY A 121 -2.30 6.04 25.83
N LYS A 122 -1.29 5.18 26.06
CA LYS A 122 -0.78 4.90 27.42
C LYS A 122 -0.23 6.14 28.10
N MET A 123 0.50 6.99 27.37
CA MET A 123 1.18 8.16 27.94
C MET A 123 0.28 9.40 28.05
N LYS A 124 -0.65 9.58 27.11
CA LYS A 124 -1.41 10.82 26.93
C LYS A 124 -2.92 10.69 27.16
N LEU A 125 -3.46 9.46 27.13
CA LEU A 125 -4.90 9.20 27.14
C LEU A 125 -5.29 8.12 28.18
N ASN A 126 -4.66 8.16 29.34
CA ASN A 126 -4.98 7.30 30.50
C ASN A 126 -4.97 5.79 30.22
N GLY A 127 -4.16 5.33 29.28
CA GLY A 127 -4.07 3.91 28.91
C GLY A 127 -4.93 3.49 27.74
N ALA A 128 -5.50 4.41 26.98
CA ALA A 128 -6.24 4.12 25.76
C ALA A 128 -5.40 3.29 24.76
N PHE A 129 -6.02 2.32 24.11
CA PHE A 129 -5.32 1.35 23.25
C PHE A 129 -6.12 0.93 22.01
N GLU A 130 -7.39 1.34 21.91
CA GLU A 130 -8.25 0.99 20.79
C GLU A 130 -7.94 1.87 19.58
N ILE A 131 -7.94 1.24 18.40
CA ILE A 131 -7.74 1.88 17.11
C ILE A 131 -8.99 1.64 16.27
N ILE A 132 -9.64 2.72 15.82
CA ILE A 132 -10.75 2.64 14.89
C ILE A 132 -10.16 2.48 13.48
N THR A 133 -10.65 1.48 12.74
CA THR A 133 -10.34 1.22 11.33
C THR A 133 -11.62 1.12 10.53
N THR A 134 -11.55 0.82 9.23
CA THR A 134 -12.76 0.81 8.41
C THR A 134 -13.05 -0.55 7.79
N LEU A 135 -14.32 -0.84 7.57
CA LEU A 135 -14.77 -1.97 6.77
C LEU A 135 -14.21 -1.86 5.35
N ASN A 136 -13.97 -2.99 4.71
CA ASN A 136 -13.32 -3.11 3.40
C ASN A 136 -11.88 -2.59 3.33
N SER A 137 -11.23 -2.25 4.46
CA SER A 137 -9.83 -1.90 4.50
C SER A 137 -8.92 -3.12 4.33
N PHE A 138 -7.63 -2.86 4.04
CA PHE A 138 -6.60 -3.88 4.06
C PHE A 138 -5.32 -3.33 4.67
N HIS A 139 -4.98 -3.77 5.88
CA HIS A 139 -3.81 -3.29 6.63
C HIS A 139 -2.71 -4.34 6.82
N GLY A 140 -2.93 -5.59 6.38
CA GLY A 140 -1.95 -6.66 6.46
C GLY A 140 -2.51 -8.01 6.91
N ARG A 141 -1.61 -9.00 7.02
CA ARG A 141 -1.94 -10.41 7.33
C ARG A 141 -1.37 -10.91 8.66
N THR A 142 -0.71 -10.07 9.46
CA THR A 142 -0.31 -10.42 10.83
C THR A 142 -1.53 -10.46 11.74
N GLN A 143 -1.41 -11.02 12.94
CA GLN A 143 -2.56 -11.19 13.85
C GLN A 143 -3.24 -9.86 14.19
N ALA A 144 -2.47 -8.80 14.50
CA ALA A 144 -3.05 -7.50 14.80
C ALA A 144 -3.61 -6.83 13.53
N MET A 145 -2.87 -6.87 12.42
CA MET A 145 -3.34 -6.26 11.16
C MET A 145 -4.49 -7.03 10.54
N MET A 146 -4.67 -8.32 10.85
CA MET A 146 -5.88 -9.07 10.51
C MET A 146 -7.10 -8.53 11.27
N ALA A 147 -6.95 -8.17 12.53
CA ALA A 147 -8.02 -7.53 13.31
C ALA A 147 -8.33 -6.10 12.82
N ALA A 148 -7.29 -5.36 12.40
CA ALA A 148 -7.42 -4.03 11.80
C ALA A 148 -8.10 -4.05 10.42
N THR A 149 -7.84 -5.09 9.60
CA THR A 149 -8.42 -5.28 8.27
C THR A 149 -9.90 -5.60 8.36
N GLY A 150 -10.75 -4.64 7.98
CA GLY A 150 -12.20 -4.72 8.11
C GLY A 150 -12.89 -5.57 7.05
N GLN A 151 -12.40 -6.79 6.82
CA GLN A 151 -12.94 -7.74 5.84
C GLN A 151 -13.22 -9.08 6.50
N PRO A 152 -14.49 -9.40 6.83
CA PRO A 152 -14.86 -10.62 7.60
C PRO A 152 -14.30 -11.92 7.02
N HIS A 153 -14.29 -12.06 5.68
CA HIS A 153 -13.77 -13.28 5.04
C HIS A 153 -12.28 -13.55 5.28
N TYR A 154 -11.50 -12.50 5.61
CA TYR A 154 -10.11 -12.69 6.05
C TYR A 154 -10.02 -13.00 7.54
N GLN A 155 -10.96 -12.53 8.35
CA GLN A 155 -10.93 -12.62 9.81
C GLN A 155 -11.46 -13.96 10.35
N ASP A 156 -12.46 -14.55 9.70
CA ASP A 156 -13.28 -15.63 10.29
C ASP A 156 -12.47 -16.89 10.64
N ASN A 157 -11.45 -17.21 9.86
CA ASN A 157 -10.58 -18.36 10.15
C ASN A 157 -9.60 -18.14 11.32
N TRP A 158 -9.48 -16.89 11.83
CA TRP A 158 -8.44 -16.51 12.80
C TRP A 158 -8.99 -16.01 14.12
N ARG A 159 -10.28 -16.27 14.39
CA ARG A 159 -10.90 -15.90 15.66
C ARG A 159 -10.40 -16.79 16.81
N PRO A 160 -10.17 -16.24 18.04
CA PRO A 160 -10.43 -14.85 18.42
C PRO A 160 -9.39 -13.87 17.84
N LEU A 161 -9.86 -12.74 17.33
CA LEU A 161 -8.98 -11.69 16.80
C LEU A 161 -8.27 -10.96 17.95
N MET A 162 -7.13 -10.32 17.62
CA MET A 162 -6.45 -9.45 18.56
C MET A 162 -7.38 -8.28 18.99
N PRO A 163 -7.57 -8.05 20.31
CA PRO A 163 -8.46 -6.99 20.79
C PRO A 163 -7.91 -5.58 20.52
N GLY A 164 -8.80 -4.58 20.55
CA GLY A 164 -8.48 -3.18 20.44
C GLY A 164 -8.47 -2.65 19.00
N PHE A 165 -9.20 -3.32 18.10
CA PHE A 165 -9.53 -2.79 16.78
C PHE A 165 -11.04 -2.78 16.58
N VAL A 166 -11.58 -1.64 16.13
CA VAL A 166 -13.02 -1.44 15.87
C VAL A 166 -13.19 -1.05 14.42
N ASN A 167 -13.90 -1.88 13.63
CA ASN A 167 -14.11 -1.63 12.22
C ASN A 167 -15.47 -0.92 12.01
N VAL A 168 -15.47 0.25 11.35
CA VAL A 168 -16.65 1.05 11.02
C VAL A 168 -16.77 1.24 9.50
N GLU A 169 -17.87 1.76 9.00
CA GLU A 169 -18.02 2.05 7.57
C GLU A 169 -17.03 3.12 7.11
N TYR A 170 -16.40 2.87 5.96
CA TYR A 170 -15.56 3.86 5.29
C TYR A 170 -16.43 5.01 4.74
N ASN A 171 -15.87 6.22 4.71
CA ASN A 171 -16.58 7.42 4.30
C ASN A 171 -17.80 7.78 5.18
N ASN A 172 -17.79 7.36 6.45
CA ASN A 172 -18.84 7.61 7.42
C ASN A 172 -18.27 8.18 8.74
N LEU A 173 -18.11 9.49 8.80
CA LEU A 173 -17.58 10.18 10.00
C LEU A 173 -18.47 9.93 11.24
N GLN A 174 -19.80 9.79 11.06
CA GLN A 174 -20.68 9.58 12.20
C GLN A 174 -20.41 8.26 12.89
N GLN A 175 -20.15 7.18 12.15
CA GLN A 175 -19.80 5.89 12.76
C GLN A 175 -18.44 5.95 13.48
N ILE A 176 -17.47 6.74 13.00
CA ILE A 176 -16.22 6.98 13.74
C ILE A 176 -16.53 7.66 15.08
N LYS A 177 -17.40 8.67 15.09
CA LYS A 177 -17.82 9.37 16.32
C LYS A 177 -18.56 8.47 17.28
N ASP A 178 -19.43 7.60 16.78
CA ASP A 178 -20.22 6.66 17.57
C ASP A 178 -19.36 5.53 18.17
N ALA A 179 -18.32 5.10 17.45
CA ALA A 179 -17.35 4.09 17.91
C ALA A 179 -16.32 4.65 18.92
N TYR A 180 -16.10 5.96 18.93
CA TYR A 180 -15.16 6.60 19.83
C TYR A 180 -15.59 6.42 21.29
N ASN A 181 -14.62 6.04 22.14
CA ASN A 181 -14.77 5.96 23.60
C ASN A 181 -13.43 6.28 24.28
N ASP A 182 -13.40 6.29 25.62
CA ASP A 182 -12.22 6.64 26.42
C ASP A 182 -11.02 5.70 26.22
N ASN A 183 -11.21 4.53 25.61
CA ASN A 183 -10.12 3.63 25.25
C ASN A 183 -9.56 3.90 23.84
N THR A 184 -10.15 4.79 23.05
CA THR A 184 -9.71 5.07 21.68
C THR A 184 -8.46 5.94 21.69
N CYS A 185 -7.38 5.49 21.01
CA CYS A 185 -6.13 6.23 20.90
C CYS A 185 -5.82 6.70 19.47
N ALA A 186 -6.45 6.13 18.45
CA ALA A 186 -6.21 6.49 17.07
C ALA A 186 -7.35 6.09 16.12
N VAL A 187 -7.35 6.70 14.94
CA VAL A 187 -8.07 6.24 13.75
C VAL A 187 -7.05 5.92 12.67
N LEU A 188 -7.09 4.72 12.08
CA LEU A 188 -6.23 4.27 10.98
C LEU A 188 -7.09 3.98 9.75
N ILE A 189 -6.88 4.74 8.68
CA ILE A 189 -7.63 4.60 7.41
C ILE A 189 -6.73 4.74 6.19
N GLU A 190 -7.15 4.20 5.05
CA GLU A 190 -6.52 4.41 3.75
C GLU A 190 -7.06 5.70 3.12
N PRO A 191 -6.22 6.54 2.47
CA PRO A 191 -6.73 7.72 1.72
C PRO A 191 -7.73 7.36 0.61
N VAL A 192 -7.47 6.27 -0.07
CA VAL A 192 -8.38 5.56 -0.99
C VAL A 192 -8.23 4.08 -0.68
N GLN A 193 -9.31 3.38 -0.40
CA GLN A 193 -9.24 1.93 -0.18
C GLN A 193 -8.91 1.21 -1.48
N GLY A 194 -7.80 0.47 -1.51
CA GLY A 194 -7.39 -0.29 -2.70
C GLY A 194 -8.09 -1.65 -2.79
N GLU A 195 -7.66 -2.59 -1.95
CA GLU A 195 -8.15 -3.98 -1.92
C GLU A 195 -9.66 -4.09 -1.59
N GLY A 196 -10.24 -3.05 -1.03
CA GLY A 196 -11.67 -2.93 -0.79
C GLY A 196 -12.51 -2.67 -2.04
N GLY A 197 -11.88 -2.43 -3.20
CA GLY A 197 -12.57 -2.17 -4.47
C GLY A 197 -12.38 -0.74 -4.99
N VAL A 198 -11.28 -0.09 -4.70
CA VAL A 198 -10.97 1.30 -5.08
C VAL A 198 -12.04 2.28 -4.60
N ASN A 199 -12.30 2.29 -3.30
CA ASN A 199 -13.28 3.20 -2.72
C ASN A 199 -12.65 4.57 -2.49
N VAL A 200 -13.09 5.57 -3.25
CA VAL A 200 -12.68 6.97 -3.11
C VAL A 200 -13.64 7.65 -2.13
N PRO A 201 -13.15 8.33 -1.08
CA PRO A 201 -14.02 9.01 -0.12
C PRO A 201 -14.50 10.37 -0.67
N ASP A 202 -15.50 10.95 -0.01
CA ASP A 202 -15.89 12.33 -0.25
C ASP A 202 -14.71 13.29 0.04
N SER A 203 -14.70 14.41 -0.66
CA SER A 203 -13.54 15.34 -0.67
C SER A 203 -13.17 15.90 0.70
N ASP A 204 -14.10 15.97 1.64
CA ASP A 204 -13.93 16.53 2.99
C ASP A 204 -13.84 15.45 4.10
N TYR A 205 -14.02 14.16 3.73
CA TYR A 205 -14.06 13.07 4.70
C TYR A 205 -12.76 12.98 5.52
N LEU A 206 -11.60 12.87 4.87
CA LEU A 206 -10.32 12.73 5.57
C LEU A 206 -10.02 13.94 6.47
N ARG A 207 -10.31 15.14 5.99
CA ARG A 207 -10.16 16.37 6.79
C ARG A 207 -11.08 16.35 7.99
N SER A 208 -12.33 15.95 7.82
CA SER A 208 -13.31 15.87 8.91
C SER A 208 -12.90 14.84 9.97
N VAL A 209 -12.31 13.70 9.56
CA VAL A 209 -11.74 12.69 10.48
C VAL A 209 -10.54 13.28 11.22
N GLN A 210 -9.62 13.96 10.52
CA GLN A 210 -8.47 14.64 11.14
C GLN A 210 -8.91 15.65 12.19
N GLU A 211 -9.89 16.52 11.88
CA GLU A 211 -10.42 17.50 12.81
C GLU A 211 -11.07 16.84 14.04
N PHE A 212 -11.81 15.76 13.83
CA PHE A 212 -12.36 14.96 14.93
C PHE A 212 -11.25 14.37 15.80
N CYS A 213 -10.24 13.70 15.22
CA CYS A 213 -9.10 13.15 15.96
C CYS A 213 -8.39 14.23 16.80
N LYS A 214 -8.13 15.39 16.20
CA LYS A 214 -7.53 16.53 16.86
C LYS A 214 -8.38 17.02 18.05
N SER A 215 -9.71 17.08 17.90
CA SER A 215 -10.63 17.50 18.95
C SER A 215 -10.65 16.56 20.15
N LYS A 216 -10.29 15.29 19.94
CA LYS A 216 -10.25 14.22 20.93
C LYS A 216 -8.82 13.90 21.44
N ASN A 217 -7.81 14.59 20.89
CA ASN A 217 -6.40 14.33 21.16
C ASN A 217 -5.96 12.88 20.86
N ILE A 218 -6.64 12.21 19.91
CA ILE A 218 -6.28 10.89 19.39
C ILE A 218 -5.53 11.04 18.06
N LEU A 219 -4.73 10.03 17.68
CA LEU A 219 -3.91 10.12 16.47
C LEU A 219 -4.72 9.87 15.20
N PHE A 220 -4.51 10.72 14.19
CA PHE A 220 -4.97 10.53 12.84
C PHE A 220 -3.88 9.83 12.01
N MET A 221 -4.11 8.57 11.64
CA MET A 221 -3.13 7.73 10.96
C MET A 221 -3.61 7.35 9.57
N LEU A 222 -2.74 7.49 8.56
CA LEU A 222 -3.03 7.12 7.18
C LEU A 222 -2.16 5.93 6.73
N ASP A 223 -2.83 4.89 6.23
CA ASP A 223 -2.18 3.79 5.53
C ASP A 223 -1.98 4.16 4.05
N GLU A 224 -0.78 4.59 3.74
CA GLU A 224 -0.33 4.97 2.40
C GLU A 224 0.43 3.83 1.69
N VAL A 225 0.30 2.60 2.18
CA VAL A 225 1.00 1.44 1.61
C VAL A 225 0.68 1.25 0.13
N GLN A 226 -0.55 1.52 -0.28
CA GLN A 226 -0.96 1.41 -1.69
C GLN A 226 -1.12 2.76 -2.38
N THR A 227 -1.49 3.80 -1.66
CA THR A 227 -1.81 5.13 -2.20
C THR A 227 -0.61 6.04 -2.38
N GLY A 228 0.47 5.77 -1.65
CA GLY A 228 1.70 6.55 -1.68
C GLY A 228 2.57 6.32 -2.92
N MET A 229 3.72 6.98 -2.90
CA MET A 229 4.77 6.86 -3.91
C MET A 229 4.28 7.11 -5.35
N GLY A 230 3.52 8.19 -5.53
CA GLY A 230 3.11 8.67 -6.85
C GLY A 230 1.77 8.12 -7.36
N ARG A 231 1.20 7.07 -6.74
CA ARG A 231 0.05 6.32 -7.26
C ARG A 231 -1.18 7.18 -7.53
N LEU A 232 -1.53 8.08 -6.63
CA LEU A 232 -2.71 8.94 -6.76
C LEU A 232 -2.47 10.26 -7.52
N GLY A 233 -1.26 10.50 -8.04
CA GLY A 233 -0.92 11.73 -8.76
C GLY A 233 -0.24 12.80 -7.90
N THR A 234 0.09 12.48 -6.66
CA THR A 234 0.97 13.22 -5.74
C THR A 234 1.96 12.24 -5.13
N LEU A 235 3.05 12.70 -4.49
CA LEU A 235 4.04 11.77 -3.94
C LEU A 235 3.41 10.88 -2.86
N PHE A 236 2.63 11.48 -1.94
CA PHE A 236 1.80 10.75 -0.98
C PHE A 236 0.32 11.01 -1.29
N GLY A 237 -0.52 10.01 -1.13
CA GLY A 237 -1.91 10.05 -1.56
C GLY A 237 -2.74 11.09 -0.81
N TYR A 238 -2.46 11.32 0.49
CA TYR A 238 -3.16 12.31 1.29
C TYR A 238 -3.03 13.74 0.74
N GLN A 239 -1.93 14.05 0.03
CA GLN A 239 -1.71 15.36 -0.58
C GLN A 239 -2.74 15.71 -1.69
N ARG A 240 -3.56 14.74 -2.10
CA ARG A 240 -4.73 14.96 -2.98
C ARG A 240 -5.92 15.60 -2.26
N PHE A 241 -5.92 15.58 -0.95
CA PHE A 241 -7.00 16.06 -0.12
C PHE A 241 -6.58 17.35 0.60
N GLN A 242 -7.22 18.46 0.26
CA GLN A 242 -6.81 19.79 0.73
C GLN A 242 -6.85 19.88 2.28
N GLY A 243 -5.73 20.28 2.88
CA GLY A 243 -5.60 20.51 4.32
C GLY A 243 -5.53 19.23 5.16
N VAL A 244 -5.31 18.08 4.53
CA VAL A 244 -5.09 16.81 5.21
C VAL A 244 -3.61 16.63 5.52
N GLU A 245 -3.28 16.43 6.79
CA GLU A 245 -1.94 16.20 7.31
C GLU A 245 -1.97 15.08 8.36
N PRO A 246 -1.49 13.87 8.07
CA PRO A 246 -1.52 12.78 9.04
C PRO A 246 -0.56 13.02 10.20
N ASP A 247 -0.92 12.53 11.40
CA ASP A 247 0.00 12.45 12.54
C ASP A 247 0.97 11.29 12.36
N VAL A 248 0.49 10.20 11.76
CA VAL A 248 1.27 9.00 11.42
C VAL A 248 0.91 8.53 10.02
N MET A 249 1.92 8.15 9.24
CA MET A 249 1.77 7.61 7.88
C MET A 249 2.54 6.31 7.75
N THR A 250 1.96 5.31 7.10
CA THR A 250 2.65 4.05 6.80
C THR A 250 2.88 3.88 5.30
N LEU A 251 4.04 3.33 4.94
CA LEU A 251 4.49 3.17 3.56
C LEU A 251 5.02 1.76 3.34
N ALA A 252 4.87 1.22 2.15
CA ALA A 252 5.56 0.03 1.66
C ALA A 252 5.44 -0.06 0.13
N LYS A 253 5.28 -1.26 -0.42
CA LYS A 253 5.04 -1.48 -1.86
C LYS A 253 6.01 -0.66 -2.73
N ALA A 254 5.52 0.39 -3.38
CA ALA A 254 6.32 1.23 -4.27
C ALA A 254 7.47 2.01 -3.58
N LEU A 255 7.49 2.08 -2.25
CA LEU A 255 8.60 2.64 -1.50
C LEU A 255 9.92 1.93 -1.84
N GLY A 256 9.89 0.59 -1.96
CA GLY A 256 11.05 -0.22 -2.33
C GLY A 256 11.17 -0.49 -3.81
N SER A 257 10.17 -0.13 -4.62
CA SER A 257 10.12 -0.39 -6.08
C SER A 257 10.51 -1.83 -6.46
N GLY A 258 9.97 -2.81 -5.70
CA GLY A 258 10.23 -4.24 -5.83
C GLY A 258 11.11 -4.85 -4.74
N ALA A 259 11.96 -4.06 -4.07
CA ALA A 259 12.68 -4.51 -2.88
C ALA A 259 11.75 -4.52 -1.64
N PRO A 260 11.84 -5.54 -0.75
CA PRO A 260 11.05 -5.58 0.47
C PRO A 260 11.41 -4.41 1.41
N LEU A 261 10.56 -3.41 1.47
CA LEU A 261 10.75 -2.21 2.26
C LEU A 261 9.39 -1.67 2.72
N GLY A 262 9.30 -1.34 4.00
CA GLY A 262 8.19 -0.62 4.60
C GLY A 262 8.70 0.47 5.52
N ALA A 263 7.83 1.37 5.90
CA ALA A 263 8.13 2.40 6.89
C ALA A 263 6.85 2.84 7.62
N PHE A 264 6.98 3.22 8.87
CA PHE A 264 6.01 4.09 9.51
C PHE A 264 6.69 5.41 9.88
N CYS A 265 5.95 6.48 9.68
CA CYS A 265 6.43 7.83 9.83
C CYS A 265 5.52 8.58 10.79
N SER A 266 6.06 9.51 11.57
CA SER A 266 5.25 10.28 12.52
C SER A 266 5.67 11.74 12.57
N LYS A 267 4.74 12.60 13.00
CA LYS A 267 5.07 13.95 13.45
C LYS A 267 5.87 13.87 14.76
N GLU A 268 6.70 14.88 15.03
CA GLU A 268 7.57 14.93 16.19
C GLU A 268 6.79 14.79 17.51
N PHE A 269 5.64 15.48 17.63
CA PHE A 269 4.87 15.51 18.87
C PHE A 269 4.35 14.12 19.32
N CYS A 270 4.15 13.19 18.36
CA CYS A 270 3.69 11.84 18.64
C CYS A 270 4.77 10.76 18.44
N SER A 271 6.01 11.13 18.18
CA SER A 271 7.16 10.22 18.06
C SER A 271 7.60 9.73 19.45
N VAL A 272 6.75 8.94 20.10
CA VAL A 272 6.89 8.53 21.51
C VAL A 272 7.66 7.23 21.74
N LEU A 273 8.07 6.54 20.67
CA LEU A 273 8.85 5.31 20.80
C LEU A 273 10.28 5.65 21.21
N GLU A 274 10.80 4.88 22.19
CA GLU A 274 12.15 5.02 22.74
C GLU A 274 13.02 3.80 22.42
N PRO A 275 14.35 3.89 22.57
CA PRO A 275 15.22 2.74 22.42
C PRO A 275 14.77 1.53 23.23
N GLY A 276 14.55 0.38 22.54
CA GLY A 276 14.03 -0.85 23.12
C GLY A 276 12.53 -1.11 22.89
N ASP A 277 11.74 -0.11 22.52
CA ASP A 277 10.30 -0.29 22.30
C ASP A 277 9.98 -1.02 21.00
N HIS A 278 10.78 -0.79 19.98
CA HIS A 278 10.59 -1.37 18.66
C HIS A 278 11.92 -1.65 17.97
N GLY A 279 11.92 -2.62 17.05
CA GLY A 279 13.10 -3.00 16.30
C GLY A 279 12.77 -3.91 15.13
N SER A 280 13.70 -4.01 14.20
CA SER A 280 13.64 -4.92 13.06
C SER A 280 15.06 -5.34 12.68
N THR A 281 15.29 -6.63 12.49
CA THR A 281 16.63 -7.13 12.08
C THR A 281 17.00 -6.65 10.68
N PHE A 282 16.06 -6.71 9.73
CA PHE A 282 16.30 -6.36 8.32
C PHE A 282 15.72 -5.01 7.92
N GLY A 283 14.84 -4.43 8.73
CA GLY A 283 14.20 -3.16 8.41
C GLY A 283 15.22 -2.03 8.27
N GLY A 284 15.15 -1.33 7.14
CA GLY A 284 16.07 -0.22 6.84
C GLY A 284 17.49 -0.66 6.46
N ASN A 285 17.70 -1.92 6.03
CA ASN A 285 19.01 -2.34 5.55
C ASN A 285 19.47 -1.54 4.33
N ALA A 286 20.80 -1.46 4.16
CA ALA A 286 21.39 -0.61 3.13
C ALA A 286 20.97 -1.00 1.70
N LEU A 287 20.76 -2.29 1.42
CA LEU A 287 20.36 -2.74 0.09
C LEU A 287 18.96 -2.26 -0.29
N THR A 288 17.96 -2.50 0.58
CA THR A 288 16.56 -2.14 0.25
C THR A 288 16.31 -0.64 0.33
N THR A 289 16.99 0.06 1.25
CA THR A 289 16.90 1.53 1.33
C THR A 289 17.63 2.23 0.18
N SER A 290 18.67 1.63 -0.43
CA SER A 290 19.26 2.18 -1.65
C SER A 290 18.28 2.11 -2.84
N ALA A 291 17.53 1.01 -2.96
CA ALA A 291 16.47 0.89 -3.94
C ALA A 291 15.38 1.96 -3.71
N GLY A 292 14.92 2.09 -2.46
CA GLY A 292 13.91 3.08 -2.08
C GLY A 292 14.37 4.53 -2.30
N ALA A 293 15.61 4.86 -1.93
CA ALA A 293 16.18 6.19 -2.15
C ALA A 293 16.23 6.54 -3.64
N ALA A 294 16.77 5.63 -4.46
CA ALA A 294 16.82 5.83 -5.91
C ALA A 294 15.43 5.98 -6.54
N ALA A 295 14.44 5.20 -6.08
CA ALA A 295 13.06 5.32 -6.55
C ALA A 295 12.44 6.65 -6.14
N ALA A 296 12.51 7.03 -4.86
CA ALA A 296 11.91 8.26 -4.35
C ALA A 296 12.55 9.51 -4.97
N GLU A 297 13.88 9.58 -5.04
CA GLU A 297 14.61 10.68 -5.67
C GLU A 297 14.25 10.81 -7.16
N PHE A 298 14.17 9.68 -7.88
CA PHE A 298 13.77 9.69 -9.29
C PHE A 298 12.34 10.22 -9.46
N MET A 299 11.41 9.78 -8.62
CA MET A 299 10.00 10.22 -8.66
C MET A 299 9.88 11.73 -8.43
N VAL A 300 10.56 12.25 -7.42
CA VAL A 300 10.55 13.69 -7.10
C VAL A 300 11.19 14.51 -8.22
N LYS A 301 12.41 14.13 -8.63
CA LYS A 301 13.20 14.87 -9.64
C LYS A 301 12.51 14.93 -11.00
N ASN A 302 11.82 13.85 -11.40
CA ASN A 302 11.19 13.74 -12.73
C ASN A 302 9.67 13.97 -12.70
N ASN A 303 9.13 14.43 -11.55
CA ASN A 303 7.71 14.69 -11.37
C ASN A 303 6.80 13.52 -11.82
N ILE A 304 7.20 12.30 -11.49
CA ILE A 304 6.46 11.07 -11.86
C ILE A 304 5.01 11.08 -11.34
N PRO A 305 4.70 11.62 -10.14
CA PRO A 305 3.30 11.72 -9.69
C PRO A 305 2.39 12.45 -10.69
N ASN A 306 2.86 13.52 -11.31
CA ASN A 306 2.07 14.23 -12.32
C ASN A 306 1.85 13.38 -13.59
N MET A 307 2.82 12.56 -13.99
CA MET A 307 2.63 11.61 -15.10
C MET A 307 1.52 10.60 -14.76
N ALA A 308 1.48 10.09 -13.52
CA ALA A 308 0.42 9.21 -13.06
C ALA A 308 -0.95 9.91 -13.07
N LEU A 309 -1.01 11.19 -12.71
CA LEU A 309 -2.22 12.00 -12.79
C LEU A 309 -2.76 12.11 -14.22
N GLU A 310 -1.90 12.48 -15.17
CA GLU A 310 -2.30 12.65 -16.58
C GLU A 310 -2.67 11.32 -17.23
N SER A 311 -1.88 10.26 -16.99
CA SER A 311 -2.21 8.92 -17.48
C SER A 311 -3.51 8.39 -16.88
N GLY A 312 -3.77 8.70 -15.61
CA GLY A 312 -5.01 8.36 -14.92
C GLY A 312 -6.22 9.03 -15.57
N LYS A 313 -6.13 10.32 -15.90
CA LYS A 313 -7.20 11.03 -16.62
C LYS A 313 -7.52 10.36 -17.96
N TYR A 314 -6.50 10.07 -18.75
CA TYR A 314 -6.65 9.37 -20.03
C TYR A 314 -7.32 8.01 -19.86
N MET A 315 -6.85 7.19 -18.89
CA MET A 315 -7.44 5.88 -18.62
C MET A 315 -8.90 5.99 -18.19
N PHE A 316 -9.22 6.96 -17.34
CA PHE A 316 -10.59 7.22 -16.88
C PHE A 316 -11.53 7.55 -18.04
N GLU A 317 -11.09 8.39 -18.99
CA GLU A 317 -11.84 8.70 -20.22
C GLU A 317 -12.11 7.44 -21.03
N LYS A 318 -11.08 6.62 -21.27
CA LYS A 318 -11.21 5.38 -22.05
C LYS A 318 -12.11 4.35 -21.40
N LEU A 319 -12.00 4.16 -20.08
CA LEU A 319 -12.89 3.25 -19.34
C LEU A 319 -14.34 3.78 -19.31
N SER A 320 -14.53 5.10 -19.23
CA SER A 320 -15.85 5.73 -19.33
C SER A 320 -16.50 5.56 -20.71
N GLU A 321 -15.69 5.52 -21.78
CA GLU A 321 -16.18 5.17 -23.13
C GLU A 321 -16.66 3.70 -23.17
N LEU A 322 -15.97 2.77 -22.50
CA LEU A 322 -16.39 1.37 -22.37
C LEU A 322 -17.69 1.25 -21.56
N MET A 323 -17.84 2.01 -20.48
CA MET A 323 -19.07 2.03 -19.69
C MET A 323 -20.28 2.46 -20.52
N LYS A 324 -20.13 3.42 -21.43
CA LYS A 324 -21.19 3.82 -22.37
C LYS A 324 -21.53 2.74 -23.41
N LYS A 325 -20.56 1.88 -23.73
CA LYS A 325 -20.71 0.82 -24.75
C LYS A 325 -21.25 -0.47 -24.16
N PHE A 326 -20.97 -0.76 -22.90
CA PHE A 326 -21.30 -2.03 -22.25
C PHE A 326 -22.11 -1.79 -20.99
N ASN A 327 -23.39 -2.13 -21.03
CA ASN A 327 -24.36 -1.90 -19.94
C ASN A 327 -24.11 -2.73 -18.67
N PHE A 328 -23.23 -3.70 -18.71
CA PHE A 328 -22.82 -4.45 -17.53
C PHE A 328 -21.74 -3.72 -16.70
N ILE A 329 -21.09 -2.70 -17.25
CA ILE A 329 -20.17 -1.83 -16.53
C ILE A 329 -21.01 -0.72 -15.88
N THR A 330 -21.00 -0.64 -14.56
CA THR A 330 -21.90 0.27 -13.81
C THR A 330 -21.19 1.50 -13.29
N GLU A 331 -19.88 1.41 -13.05
CA GLU A 331 -19.07 2.50 -12.52
C GLU A 331 -17.61 2.38 -12.92
N VAL A 332 -16.98 3.52 -13.14
CA VAL A 332 -15.53 3.69 -13.19
C VAL A 332 -15.16 4.69 -12.10
N ARG A 333 -14.35 4.28 -11.15
CA ARG A 333 -13.95 5.13 -10.01
C ARG A 333 -12.46 5.01 -9.75
N GLY A 334 -11.87 5.99 -9.04
CA GLY A 334 -10.45 5.97 -8.69
C GLY A 334 -9.83 7.34 -8.64
N MET A 335 -8.51 7.36 -8.41
CA MET A 335 -7.71 8.56 -8.35
C MET A 335 -6.29 8.27 -8.87
N GLY A 336 -5.77 9.11 -9.76
CA GLY A 336 -4.48 8.84 -10.43
C GLY A 336 -4.54 7.53 -11.21
N LEU A 337 -3.60 6.63 -10.93
CA LEU A 337 -3.54 5.28 -11.53
C LEU A 337 -3.99 4.17 -10.56
N LEU A 338 -4.79 4.48 -9.56
CA LEU A 338 -5.55 3.51 -8.79
C LEU A 338 -7.00 3.57 -9.25
N ILE A 339 -7.41 2.68 -10.16
CA ILE A 339 -8.69 2.75 -10.89
C ILE A 339 -9.43 1.43 -10.75
N GLY A 340 -10.70 1.49 -10.36
CA GLY A 340 -11.63 0.38 -10.30
C GLY A 340 -12.72 0.49 -11.35
N LEU A 341 -13.10 -0.65 -11.91
CA LEU A 341 -14.24 -0.80 -12.81
C LEU A 341 -15.23 -1.77 -12.18
N GLU A 342 -16.42 -1.27 -11.88
CA GLU A 342 -17.50 -2.06 -11.26
C GLU A 342 -18.44 -2.63 -12.30
N MET A 343 -18.98 -3.82 -12.03
CA MET A 343 -19.88 -4.52 -12.93
C MET A 343 -21.13 -5.00 -12.19
N ASN A 344 -22.26 -5.12 -12.86
CA ASN A 344 -23.48 -5.70 -12.29
C ASN A 344 -23.61 -7.22 -12.52
N LYS A 345 -22.52 -7.87 -12.98
CA LYS A 345 -22.43 -9.31 -13.22
C LYS A 345 -21.10 -9.83 -12.71
N ASP A 346 -21.10 -11.06 -12.22
CA ASP A 346 -19.87 -11.77 -11.83
C ASP A 346 -19.08 -12.20 -13.08
N LEU A 347 -18.34 -11.26 -13.64
CA LEU A 347 -17.53 -11.44 -14.86
C LEU A 347 -16.04 -11.20 -14.65
N SER A 348 -15.62 -10.77 -13.45
CA SER A 348 -14.26 -10.35 -13.22
C SER A 348 -13.23 -11.45 -13.54
N GLY A 349 -13.48 -12.67 -13.11
CA GLY A 349 -12.60 -13.82 -13.40
C GLY A 349 -12.52 -14.14 -14.90
N GLU A 350 -13.66 -14.09 -15.62
CA GLU A 350 -13.71 -14.32 -17.07
C GLU A 350 -12.94 -13.22 -17.83
N ILE A 351 -13.13 -11.96 -17.45
CA ILE A 351 -12.46 -10.82 -18.09
C ILE A 351 -10.95 -10.91 -17.86
N VAL A 352 -10.52 -11.19 -16.63
CA VAL A 352 -9.09 -11.38 -16.32
C VAL A 352 -8.49 -12.52 -17.14
N GLY A 353 -9.18 -13.66 -17.26
CA GLY A 353 -8.72 -14.78 -18.11
C GLY A 353 -8.58 -14.39 -19.58
N LYS A 354 -9.58 -13.73 -20.14
CA LYS A 354 -9.54 -13.25 -21.54
C LYS A 354 -8.52 -12.14 -21.78
N ALA A 355 -8.30 -11.26 -20.80
CA ALA A 355 -7.25 -10.25 -20.86
C ALA A 355 -5.86 -10.90 -20.91
N LEU A 356 -5.64 -11.91 -20.06
CA LEU A 356 -4.41 -12.69 -20.05
C LEU A 356 -4.14 -13.36 -21.42
N GLU A 357 -5.14 -14.00 -22.02
CA GLU A 357 -5.03 -14.60 -23.37
C GLU A 357 -4.65 -13.58 -24.46
N LYS A 358 -4.93 -12.29 -24.21
CA LYS A 358 -4.59 -11.17 -25.11
C LYS A 358 -3.31 -10.43 -24.71
N GLY A 359 -2.55 -10.97 -23.77
CA GLY A 359 -1.29 -10.37 -23.32
C GLY A 359 -1.48 -9.18 -22.37
N LEU A 360 -2.60 -9.09 -21.64
CA LEU A 360 -2.85 -8.03 -20.66
C LEU A 360 -3.05 -8.61 -19.26
N LEU A 361 -2.23 -8.18 -18.30
CA LEU A 361 -2.37 -8.53 -16.89
C LEU A 361 -3.19 -7.47 -16.16
N ILE A 362 -4.35 -7.86 -15.68
CA ILE A 362 -5.23 -7.06 -14.79
C ILE A 362 -5.65 -7.92 -13.61
N ASN A 363 -6.21 -7.30 -12.57
CA ASN A 363 -6.57 -8.00 -11.35
C ASN A 363 -8.08 -7.90 -11.05
N ALA A 364 -8.66 -8.99 -10.52
CA ALA A 364 -9.99 -9.02 -9.94
C ALA A 364 -9.87 -8.87 -8.43
N VAL A 365 -10.44 -7.82 -7.86
CA VAL A 365 -10.46 -7.60 -6.40
C VAL A 365 -11.68 -8.28 -5.79
N ARG A 366 -12.81 -8.24 -6.49
CA ARG A 366 -14.08 -8.87 -6.11
C ARG A 366 -14.74 -9.45 -7.35
N PRO A 367 -15.72 -10.37 -7.20
CA PRO A 367 -16.43 -10.94 -8.34
C PRO A 367 -17.03 -9.91 -9.31
N LEU A 368 -17.42 -8.76 -8.77
CA LEU A 368 -18.04 -7.66 -9.54
C LEU A 368 -17.06 -6.52 -9.89
N SER A 369 -15.81 -6.58 -9.44
CA SER A 369 -14.87 -5.46 -9.60
C SER A 369 -13.53 -5.90 -10.18
N LEU A 370 -13.04 -5.14 -11.16
CA LEU A 370 -11.67 -5.17 -11.67
C LEU A 370 -10.91 -3.98 -11.10
N ILE A 371 -9.65 -4.18 -10.72
CA ILE A 371 -8.74 -3.12 -10.36
C ILE A 371 -7.65 -2.99 -11.41
N HIS A 372 -7.34 -1.77 -11.78
CA HIS A 372 -6.14 -1.39 -12.51
C HIS A 372 -5.22 -0.60 -11.55
N ILE A 373 -3.99 -1.06 -11.43
CA ILE A 373 -3.02 -0.49 -10.51
C ILE A 373 -1.82 0.04 -11.29
#